data_cc49d2453455e73806ce11adedda8a20
#
_entry.id   cc49d2453455e73806ce11adedda8a20
#
_cell.length_a   1.000
_cell.length_b   1.000
_cell.length_c   1.000
_cell.angle_alpha   90.00
_cell.angle_beta   90.00
_cell.angle_gamma   90.00
#
_symmetry.space_group_name_H-M   'P 1'
#
loop_
_entity.id
_entity.type
_entity.pdbx_description
1 polymer ?
#
loop_
_entity_poly.entity_id
_entity_poly.type
_entity_poly.pdbx_seq_one_letter_code
_entity_poly.pdbx_strand_id
1 'polypeptide(L)'
;ISACLVGSEMCIRDSNKTEKVIALQRAIRRLGDLEKTDKARDSLLEYARMQMPNYMWPSHIRLLAEKLEAVERGEIKRLAIFMPPRHGKSQLTSQFFPAWFIGRNPSKYVIATTYSQDLADDFGRSVRNQMLDDGFKKTFSKCVLSRDSTSVKRFHTDLGGVYYAVGAGGAITGRGAHLLLIDD
;
A
#
# COMPACT_ATOMS: atom_id res chain seq x y z
N ILE A 1 -13.36 51.97 -37.10
CA ILE A 1 -14.05 51.18 -36.05
C ILE A 1 -13.86 49.63 -36.27
N SER A 2 -12.96 49.21 -37.20
CA SER A 2 -12.81 47.80 -37.56
C SER A 2 -11.60 47.07 -36.91
N ALA A 3 -10.76 47.76 -36.14
CA ALA A 3 -9.53 47.18 -35.61
C ALA A 3 -9.66 46.50 -34.22
N CYS A 4 -10.78 46.70 -33.52
CA CYS A 4 -10.96 46.19 -32.15
C CYS A 4 -11.54 44.76 -32.07
N LEU A 5 -12.18 44.30 -33.14
CA LEU A 5 -12.82 42.94 -33.20
C LEU A 5 -11.79 41.84 -33.46
N VAL A 6 -10.74 42.08 -34.23
CA VAL A 6 -9.70 41.10 -34.55
C VAL A 6 -8.88 40.72 -33.32
N GLY A 7 -8.62 41.69 -32.41
CA GLY A 7 -7.89 41.41 -31.15
C GLY A 7 -8.67 40.55 -30.17
N SER A 8 -9.99 40.71 -30.07
CA SER A 8 -10.83 39.96 -29.16
C SER A 8 -11.00 38.47 -29.60
N GLU A 9 -11.16 38.22 -30.87
CA GLU A 9 -11.25 36.84 -31.42
C GLU A 9 -9.92 36.10 -31.31
N MET A 10 -8.79 36.77 -31.47
CA MET A 10 -7.47 36.19 -31.31
C MET A 10 -7.17 35.85 -29.83
N CYS A 11 -7.55 36.73 -28.88
CA CYS A 11 -7.44 36.45 -27.44
C CYS A 11 -8.34 35.29 -26.98
N ILE A 12 -9.56 35.17 -27.48
CA ILE A 12 -10.48 34.08 -27.16
C ILE A 12 -9.98 32.75 -27.76
N ARG A 13 -9.39 32.79 -28.94
CA ARG A 13 -8.82 31.61 -29.60
C ARG A 13 -7.59 31.06 -28.89
N ASP A 14 -6.72 31.93 -28.37
CA ASP A 14 -5.54 31.54 -27.59
C ASP A 14 -5.91 31.07 -26.19
N SER A 15 -6.89 31.69 -25.53
CA SER A 15 -7.44 31.24 -24.25
C SER A 15 -8.00 29.80 -24.36
N ASN A 16 -8.79 29.52 -25.38
CA ASN A 16 -9.38 28.20 -25.61
C ASN A 16 -8.32 27.13 -25.94
N LYS A 17 -7.21 27.51 -26.58
CA LYS A 17 -6.08 26.62 -26.87
C LYS A 17 -5.29 26.29 -25.60
N THR A 18 -5.08 27.27 -24.74
CA THR A 18 -4.40 27.11 -23.44
C THR A 18 -5.22 26.22 -22.50
N GLU A 19 -6.52 26.41 -22.42
CA GLU A 19 -7.41 25.54 -21.62
C GLU A 19 -7.39 24.08 -22.09
N LYS A 20 -7.39 23.84 -23.39
CA LYS A 20 -7.28 22.49 -23.96
C LYS A 20 -5.95 21.83 -23.63
N VAL A 21 -4.85 22.56 -23.68
CA VAL A 21 -3.51 22.05 -23.30
C VAL A 21 -3.47 21.69 -21.82
N ILE A 22 -4.00 22.54 -20.95
CA ILE A 22 -4.08 22.28 -19.51
C ILE A 22 -4.95 21.04 -19.23
N ALA A 23 -6.09 20.92 -19.89
CA ALA A 23 -6.97 19.78 -19.75
C ALA A 23 -6.29 18.47 -20.20
N LEU A 24 -5.56 18.50 -21.33
CA LEU A 24 -4.79 17.35 -21.82
C LEU A 24 -3.67 16.96 -20.85
N GLN A 25 -2.92 17.92 -20.33
CA GLN A 25 -1.88 17.65 -19.32
C GLN A 25 -2.45 17.03 -18.05
N ARG A 26 -3.61 17.51 -17.59
CA ARG A 26 -4.32 16.89 -16.44
C ARG A 26 -4.79 15.48 -16.74
N ALA A 27 -5.28 15.21 -17.94
CA ALA A 27 -5.70 13.87 -18.36
C ALA A 27 -4.49 12.90 -18.42
N ILE A 28 -3.38 13.32 -19.01
CA ILE A 28 -2.14 12.52 -19.07
C ILE A 28 -1.64 12.19 -17.65
N ARG A 29 -1.63 13.19 -16.75
CA ARG A 29 -1.24 12.98 -15.35
C ARG A 29 -2.15 11.97 -14.65
N ARG A 30 -3.48 12.08 -14.83
CA ARG A 30 -4.45 11.14 -14.27
C ARG A 30 -4.25 9.72 -14.79
N LEU A 31 -3.99 9.55 -16.08
CA LEU A 31 -3.69 8.24 -16.68
C LEU A 31 -2.41 7.64 -16.08
N GLY A 32 -1.35 8.42 -15.94
CA GLY A 32 -0.12 7.96 -15.30
C GLY A 32 -0.30 7.58 -13.82
N ASP A 33 -1.14 8.29 -13.08
CA ASP A 33 -1.46 7.96 -11.69
C ASP A 33 -2.30 6.67 -11.60
N LEU A 34 -3.27 6.46 -12.50
CA LEU A 34 -4.05 5.23 -12.59
C LEU A 34 -3.17 4.02 -12.92
N GLU A 35 -2.28 4.15 -13.89
CA GLU A 35 -1.35 3.08 -14.25
C GLU A 35 -0.43 2.68 -13.08
N LYS A 36 0.06 3.66 -12.30
CA LYS A 36 0.86 3.41 -11.09
C LYS A 36 0.05 2.68 -10.02
N THR A 37 -1.19 3.09 -9.76
CA THR A 37 -2.05 2.44 -8.77
C THR A 37 -2.43 1.02 -9.17
N ASP A 38 -2.69 0.77 -10.46
CA ASP A 38 -2.97 -0.57 -10.96
C ASP A 38 -1.75 -1.50 -10.81
N LYS A 39 -0.57 -1.05 -11.21
CA LYS A 39 0.68 -1.79 -10.98
C LYS A 39 0.93 -2.08 -9.50
N ALA A 40 0.72 -1.09 -8.62
CA ALA A 40 0.89 -1.25 -7.18
C ALA A 40 -0.16 -2.19 -6.56
N ARG A 41 -1.34 -2.30 -7.15
CA ARG A 41 -2.35 -3.28 -6.72
C ARG A 41 -1.91 -4.70 -7.02
N ASP A 42 -1.32 -4.94 -8.16
CA ASP A 42 -1.00 -6.27 -8.65
C ASP A 42 0.38 -6.76 -8.23
N SER A 43 1.31 -5.86 -7.90
CA SER A 43 2.67 -6.18 -7.48
C SER A 43 3.04 -5.54 -6.14
N LEU A 44 3.49 -6.38 -5.20
CA LEU A 44 4.02 -5.95 -3.91
C LEU A 44 5.24 -5.02 -4.09
N LEU A 45 6.09 -5.31 -5.07
CA LEU A 45 7.26 -4.50 -5.34
C LEU A 45 6.89 -3.09 -5.80
N GLU A 46 5.90 -2.97 -6.70
CA GLU A 46 5.43 -1.67 -7.18
C GLU A 46 4.69 -0.90 -6.08
N TYR A 47 3.93 -1.61 -5.22
CA TYR A 47 3.34 -1.02 -4.02
C TYR A 47 4.41 -0.46 -3.07
N ALA A 48 5.45 -1.24 -2.79
CA ALA A 48 6.54 -0.79 -1.93
C ALA A 48 7.32 0.38 -2.54
N ARG A 49 7.52 0.42 -3.87
CA ARG A 49 8.09 1.57 -4.60
C ARG A 49 7.23 2.82 -4.47
N MET A 50 5.91 2.68 -4.50
CA MET A 50 4.99 3.79 -4.29
C MET A 50 5.13 4.37 -2.88
N GLN A 51 5.29 3.50 -1.86
CA GLN A 51 5.49 3.92 -0.46
C GLN A 51 6.88 4.51 -0.20
N MET A 52 7.91 4.02 -0.89
CA MET A 52 9.30 4.47 -0.76
C MET A 52 9.97 4.66 -2.13
N PRO A 53 9.75 5.78 -2.82
CA PRO A 53 10.26 5.99 -4.19
C PRO A 53 11.79 5.95 -4.30
N ASN A 54 12.51 6.36 -3.25
CA ASN A 54 13.97 6.47 -3.24
C ASN A 54 14.68 5.21 -2.70
N TYR A 55 13.93 4.14 -2.39
CA TYR A 55 14.53 2.93 -1.88
C TYR A 55 15.15 2.10 -3.02
N MET A 56 16.35 1.56 -2.78
CA MET A 56 16.98 0.64 -3.72
C MET A 56 16.35 -0.75 -3.61
N TRP A 57 16.02 -1.34 -4.76
CA TRP A 57 15.38 -2.65 -4.86
C TRP A 57 16.34 -3.69 -5.44
N PRO A 58 17.27 -4.23 -4.61
CA PRO A 58 18.22 -5.24 -5.05
C PRO A 58 17.52 -6.56 -5.39
N SER A 59 18.23 -7.45 -6.09
CA SER A 59 17.67 -8.69 -6.63
C SER A 59 17.05 -9.60 -5.56
N HIS A 60 17.65 -9.68 -4.37
CA HIS A 60 17.12 -10.48 -3.26
C HIS A 60 15.76 -9.97 -2.74
N ILE A 61 15.55 -8.63 -2.73
CA ILE A 61 14.26 -8.05 -2.35
C ILE A 61 13.20 -8.31 -3.42
N ARG A 62 13.57 -8.29 -4.70
CA ARG A 62 12.65 -8.65 -5.80
C ARG A 62 12.22 -10.11 -5.69
N LEU A 63 13.16 -11.01 -5.47
CA LEU A 63 12.86 -12.44 -5.24
C LEU A 63 11.97 -12.64 -4.03
N LEU A 64 12.23 -11.91 -2.93
CA LEU A 64 11.40 -11.97 -1.74
C LEU A 64 9.98 -11.49 -2.02
N ALA A 65 9.81 -10.39 -2.75
CA ALA A 65 8.50 -9.89 -3.15
C ALA A 65 7.71 -10.92 -3.97
N GLU A 66 8.33 -11.56 -4.96
CA GLU A 66 7.72 -12.63 -5.77
C GLU A 66 7.24 -13.81 -4.90
N LYS A 67 8.03 -14.22 -3.89
CA LYS A 67 7.64 -15.30 -2.96
C LYS A 67 6.49 -14.89 -2.05
N LEU A 68 6.47 -13.65 -1.57
CA LEU A 68 5.37 -13.11 -0.76
C LEU A 68 4.07 -12.96 -1.58
N GLU A 69 4.17 -12.57 -2.84
CA GLU A 69 3.03 -12.56 -3.77
C GLU A 69 2.49 -13.98 -3.99
N ALA A 70 3.36 -14.99 -4.10
CA ALA A 70 2.96 -16.40 -4.18
C ALA A 70 2.28 -16.90 -2.88
N VAL A 71 2.68 -16.39 -1.71
CA VAL A 71 1.96 -16.62 -0.45
C VAL A 71 0.55 -16.01 -0.48
N GLU A 72 0.41 -14.77 -0.98
CA GLU A 72 -0.89 -14.11 -1.09
C GLU A 72 -1.85 -14.87 -2.01
N ARG A 73 -1.35 -15.39 -3.14
CA ARG A 73 -2.12 -16.23 -4.07
C ARG A 73 -2.43 -17.64 -3.52
N GLY A 74 -1.82 -18.02 -2.37
CA GLY A 74 -2.01 -19.34 -1.75
C GLY A 74 -1.19 -20.48 -2.40
N GLU A 75 -0.28 -20.17 -3.30
CA GLU A 75 0.65 -21.12 -3.94
C GLU A 75 1.69 -21.61 -2.92
N ILE A 76 2.15 -20.75 -2.03
CA ILE A 76 3.05 -21.04 -0.93
C ILE A 76 2.29 -20.90 0.38
N LYS A 77 2.12 -22.02 1.11
CA LYS A 77 1.40 -22.01 2.39
C LYS A 77 2.30 -21.71 3.59
N ARG A 78 3.59 -21.98 3.48
CA ARG A 78 4.59 -21.77 4.53
C ARG A 78 5.88 -21.28 3.88
N LEU A 79 6.36 -20.11 4.27
CA LEU A 79 7.58 -19.51 3.77
C LEU A 79 8.50 -19.18 4.95
N ALA A 80 9.71 -19.71 4.94
CA ALA A 80 10.77 -19.34 5.86
C ALA A 80 11.77 -18.43 5.12
N ILE A 81 12.15 -17.31 5.75
CA ILE A 81 13.00 -16.29 5.14
C ILE A 81 14.24 -16.11 6.02
N PHE A 82 15.39 -16.48 5.48
CA PHE A 82 16.69 -16.32 6.13
C PHE A 82 17.47 -15.25 5.37
N MET A 83 17.70 -14.13 6.03
CA MET A 83 18.44 -12.99 5.44
C MET A 83 19.30 -12.33 6.53
N PRO A 84 20.46 -11.78 6.15
CA PRO A 84 21.27 -10.99 7.09
C PRO A 84 20.49 -9.78 7.60
N PRO A 85 20.80 -9.28 8.81
CA PRO A 85 20.17 -8.07 9.33
C PRO A 85 20.45 -6.85 8.42
N ARG A 86 19.54 -5.87 8.44
CA ARG A 86 19.62 -4.62 7.65
C ARG A 86 19.55 -4.80 6.13
N HIS A 87 19.08 -5.94 5.62
CA HIS A 87 18.88 -6.19 4.18
C HIS A 87 17.43 -6.02 3.73
N GLY A 88 16.58 -5.33 4.51
CA GLY A 88 15.21 -4.99 4.12
C GLY A 88 14.17 -6.08 4.39
N LYS A 89 14.53 -7.20 5.07
CA LYS A 89 13.60 -8.30 5.40
C LYS A 89 12.33 -7.76 6.06
N SER A 90 12.42 -7.26 7.27
CA SER A 90 11.26 -6.83 8.08
C SER A 90 10.50 -5.66 7.44
N GLN A 91 11.19 -4.79 6.70
CA GLN A 91 10.52 -3.70 5.98
C GLN A 91 9.56 -4.23 4.91
N LEU A 92 9.99 -5.20 4.10
CA LEU A 92 9.14 -5.78 3.08
C LEU A 92 8.11 -6.74 3.71
N THR A 93 8.51 -7.65 4.63
CA THR A 93 7.65 -8.72 5.15
C THR A 93 6.68 -8.24 6.22
N SER A 94 7.11 -7.32 7.10
CA SER A 94 6.35 -6.96 8.30
C SER A 94 5.70 -5.59 8.23
N GLN A 95 6.07 -4.76 7.22
CA GLN A 95 5.49 -3.44 7.03
C GLN A 95 4.73 -3.31 5.70
N PHE A 96 5.36 -3.59 4.53
CA PHE A 96 4.69 -3.42 3.24
C PHE A 96 3.75 -4.57 2.90
N PHE A 97 4.20 -5.82 3.06
CA PHE A 97 3.40 -6.98 2.69
C PHE A 97 2.06 -7.08 3.43
N PRO A 98 1.97 -6.89 4.76
CA PRO A 98 0.67 -6.96 5.45
C PRO A 98 -0.31 -5.86 4.99
N ALA A 99 0.17 -4.64 4.74
CA ALA A 99 -0.67 -3.57 4.22
C ALA A 99 -1.20 -3.91 2.82
N TRP A 100 -0.34 -4.36 1.92
CA TRP A 100 -0.69 -4.78 0.58
C TRP A 100 -1.64 -5.99 0.58
N PHE A 101 -1.37 -7.00 1.44
CA PHE A 101 -2.21 -8.19 1.59
C PHE A 101 -3.64 -7.82 2.03
N ILE A 102 -3.77 -6.95 3.05
CA ILE A 102 -5.08 -6.47 3.52
C ILE A 102 -5.76 -5.64 2.44
N GLY A 103 -5.03 -4.79 1.74
CA GLY A 103 -5.54 -3.99 0.64
C GLY A 103 -6.22 -4.84 -0.44
N ARG A 104 -5.61 -5.96 -0.81
CA ARG A 104 -6.16 -6.94 -1.77
C ARG A 104 -7.26 -7.80 -1.18
N ASN A 105 -7.18 -8.09 0.11
CA ASN A 105 -8.07 -9.02 0.82
C ASN A 105 -8.69 -8.37 2.08
N PRO A 106 -9.54 -7.35 1.93
CA PRO A 106 -9.98 -6.53 3.05
C PRO A 106 -10.89 -7.23 4.06
N SER A 107 -11.30 -8.47 3.83
CA SER A 107 -12.06 -9.30 4.76
C SER A 107 -11.22 -10.35 5.50
N LYS A 108 -9.93 -10.46 5.17
CA LYS A 108 -9.05 -11.48 5.77
C LYS A 108 -8.40 -10.99 7.07
N TYR A 109 -8.00 -11.96 7.90
CA TYR A 109 -7.36 -11.76 9.20
C TYR A 109 -5.85 -11.93 9.09
N VAL A 110 -5.11 -10.96 9.57
CA VAL A 110 -3.65 -10.95 9.63
C VAL A 110 -3.21 -10.89 11.08
N ILE A 111 -2.32 -11.77 11.49
CA ILE A 111 -1.63 -11.73 12.76
C ILE A 111 -0.14 -11.52 12.46
N ALA A 112 0.44 -10.45 13.01
CA ALA A 112 1.86 -10.18 12.97
C ALA A 112 2.41 -10.29 14.40
N THR A 113 3.37 -11.18 14.59
CA THR A 113 4.01 -11.39 15.89
C THR A 113 5.51 -11.16 15.81
N THR A 114 6.05 -10.58 16.88
CA THR A 114 7.48 -10.28 17.04
C THR A 114 7.93 -10.66 18.45
N TYR A 115 9.24 -10.58 18.72
CA TYR A 115 9.78 -10.90 20.03
C TYR A 115 9.31 -9.93 21.14
N SER A 116 8.95 -8.69 20.82
CA SER A 116 8.47 -7.70 21.80
C SER A 116 7.19 -7.00 21.35
N GLN A 117 6.40 -6.54 22.33
CA GLN A 117 5.17 -5.79 22.02
C GLN A 117 5.49 -4.42 21.41
N ASP A 118 6.56 -3.76 21.83
CA ASP A 118 6.94 -2.44 21.30
C ASP A 118 7.23 -2.52 19.78
N LEU A 119 7.98 -3.54 19.35
CA LEU A 119 8.26 -3.76 17.94
C LEU A 119 6.99 -4.13 17.16
N ALA A 120 6.12 -4.95 17.75
CA ALA A 120 4.82 -5.26 17.15
C ALA A 120 3.97 -3.99 16.96
N ASP A 121 3.95 -3.11 17.95
CA ASP A 121 3.24 -1.83 17.90
C ASP A 121 3.81 -0.90 16.83
N ASP A 122 5.12 -0.89 16.63
CA ASP A 122 5.78 -0.11 15.56
C ASP A 122 5.40 -0.63 14.17
N PHE A 123 5.39 -1.95 13.97
CA PHE A 123 4.91 -2.54 12.72
C PHE A 123 3.42 -2.28 12.50
N GLY A 124 2.59 -2.45 13.54
CA GLY A 124 1.16 -2.13 13.47
C GLY A 124 0.90 -0.66 13.13
N ARG A 125 1.68 0.26 13.69
CA ARG A 125 1.63 1.69 13.37
C ARG A 125 2.01 1.94 11.91
N SER A 126 3.07 1.29 11.43
CA SER A 126 3.51 1.41 10.04
C SER A 126 2.43 0.94 9.07
N VAL A 127 1.87 -0.25 9.28
CA VAL A 127 0.80 -0.82 8.44
C VAL A 127 -0.44 0.07 8.44
N ARG A 128 -0.89 0.51 9.63
CA ARG A 128 -2.05 1.40 9.76
C ARG A 128 -1.84 2.73 9.04
N ASN A 129 -0.67 3.35 9.20
CA ASN A 129 -0.37 4.63 8.58
C ASN A 129 -0.33 4.51 7.05
N GLN A 130 0.21 3.42 6.50
CA GLN A 130 0.12 3.13 5.07
C GLN A 130 -1.33 3.04 4.59
N MET A 131 -2.22 2.37 5.34
CA MET A 131 -3.64 2.27 4.99
C MET A 131 -4.39 3.62 5.05
N LEU A 132 -3.88 4.57 5.83
CA LEU A 132 -4.44 5.93 5.91
C LEU A 132 -3.92 6.85 4.79
N ASP A 133 -2.83 6.47 4.11
CA ASP A 133 -2.23 7.23 3.03
C ASP A 133 -3.14 7.31 1.79
N ASP A 134 -3.10 8.44 1.09
CA ASP A 134 -3.92 8.66 -0.11
C ASP A 134 -3.52 7.74 -1.27
N GLY A 135 -2.25 7.37 -1.38
CA GLY A 135 -1.77 6.40 -2.35
C GLY A 135 -2.39 5.02 -2.13
N PHE A 136 -2.42 4.55 -0.88
CA PHE A 136 -3.09 3.30 -0.51
C PHE A 136 -4.59 3.35 -0.83
N LYS A 137 -5.29 4.40 -0.41
CA LYS A 137 -6.74 4.56 -0.65
C LYS A 137 -7.10 4.58 -2.14
N LYS A 138 -6.26 5.19 -2.97
CA LYS A 138 -6.42 5.17 -4.43
C LYS A 138 -6.18 3.78 -5.01
N THR A 139 -5.18 3.07 -4.52
CA THR A 139 -4.81 1.72 -4.98
C THR A 139 -5.84 0.68 -4.55
N PHE A 140 -6.31 0.76 -3.30
CA PHE A 140 -7.23 -0.20 -2.68
C PHE A 140 -8.51 0.47 -2.21
N SER A 141 -9.26 1.05 -3.12
CA SER A 141 -10.45 1.86 -2.83
C SER A 141 -11.55 1.12 -2.05
N LYS A 142 -11.56 -0.22 -2.09
CA LYS A 142 -12.49 -1.06 -1.33
C LYS A 142 -12.00 -1.37 0.10
N CYS A 143 -10.76 -1.07 0.44
CA CYS A 143 -10.17 -1.35 1.74
C CYS A 143 -10.14 -0.07 2.58
N VAL A 144 -11.12 0.10 3.44
CA VAL A 144 -11.25 1.25 4.33
C VAL A 144 -11.08 0.79 5.77
N LEU A 145 -10.33 1.56 6.56
CA LEU A 145 -10.23 1.33 8.01
C LEU A 145 -11.53 1.70 8.70
N SER A 146 -12.02 0.81 9.56
CA SER A 146 -13.17 1.07 10.41
C SER A 146 -12.88 2.23 11.38
N ARG A 147 -13.84 3.14 11.53
CA ARG A 147 -13.71 4.32 12.40
C ARG A 147 -13.57 3.96 13.88
N ASP A 148 -14.12 2.83 14.28
CA ASP A 148 -14.17 2.40 15.69
C ASP A 148 -12.94 1.63 16.15
N SER A 149 -12.00 1.33 15.25
CA SER A 149 -10.87 0.44 15.55
C SER A 149 -9.59 0.91 14.90
N THR A 150 -8.94 1.90 15.51
CA THR A 150 -7.73 2.56 15.01
C THR A 150 -6.49 2.35 15.90
N SER A 151 -6.55 1.43 16.86
CA SER A 151 -5.39 1.08 17.71
C SER A 151 -4.26 0.47 16.88
N VAL A 152 -3.01 0.80 17.21
CA VAL A 152 -1.83 0.19 16.55
C VAL A 152 -1.72 -1.31 16.80
N LYS A 153 -2.25 -1.79 17.92
CA LYS A 153 -2.24 -3.21 18.31
C LYS A 153 -3.30 -4.02 17.57
N ARG A 154 -4.41 -3.36 17.23
CA ARG A 154 -5.53 -4.01 16.56
C ARG A 154 -6.34 -2.99 15.80
N PHE A 155 -6.57 -3.24 14.53
CA PHE A 155 -7.48 -2.44 13.71
C PHE A 155 -8.27 -3.32 12.76
N HIS A 156 -9.40 -2.80 12.32
CA HIS A 156 -10.36 -3.48 11.48
C HIS A 156 -10.56 -2.73 10.17
N THR A 157 -10.95 -3.46 9.15
CA THR A 157 -11.50 -2.89 7.92
C THR A 157 -13.03 -2.89 7.99
N ASP A 158 -13.68 -2.03 7.21
CA ASP A 158 -15.16 -1.99 7.11
C ASP A 158 -15.74 -3.29 6.51
N LEU A 159 -14.91 -4.10 5.83
CA LEU A 159 -15.30 -5.39 5.28
C LEU A 159 -15.00 -6.58 6.21
N GLY A 160 -14.74 -6.29 7.50
CA GLY A 160 -14.56 -7.30 8.55
C GLY A 160 -13.18 -7.93 8.63
N GLY A 161 -12.20 -7.47 7.86
CA GLY A 161 -10.81 -7.88 8.02
C GLY A 161 -10.20 -7.32 9.31
N VAL A 162 -9.18 -7.98 9.82
CA VAL A 162 -8.54 -7.62 11.08
C VAL A 162 -7.02 -7.76 10.95
N TYR A 163 -6.32 -6.78 11.49
CA TYR A 163 -4.89 -6.85 11.76
C TYR A 163 -4.64 -6.89 13.26
N TYR A 164 -3.80 -7.83 13.70
CA TYR A 164 -3.33 -7.94 15.09
C TYR A 164 -1.81 -7.81 15.12
N ALA A 165 -1.30 -6.88 15.92
CA ALA A 165 0.11 -6.76 16.28
C ALA A 165 0.32 -7.32 17.69
N VAL A 166 1.10 -8.39 17.81
CA VAL A 166 1.25 -9.11 19.08
C VAL A 166 2.73 -9.40 19.35
N GLY A 167 3.22 -8.98 20.49
CA GLY A 167 4.54 -9.38 20.98
C GLY A 167 4.54 -10.81 21.55
N ALA A 168 5.72 -11.41 21.68
CA ALA A 168 5.90 -12.72 22.31
C ALA A 168 5.27 -12.74 23.72
N GLY A 169 4.53 -13.81 24.04
CA GLY A 169 3.75 -13.92 25.26
C GLY A 169 2.38 -13.23 25.25
N GLY A 170 2.04 -12.51 24.19
CA GLY A 170 0.71 -11.92 24.02
C GLY A 170 -0.37 -12.95 23.72
N ALA A 171 -1.64 -12.63 24.05
CA ALA A 171 -2.77 -13.54 23.88
C ALA A 171 -3.19 -13.67 22.40
N ILE A 172 -2.73 -14.73 21.75
CA ILE A 172 -3.14 -15.12 20.37
C ILE A 172 -4.17 -16.25 20.43
N THR A 173 -4.34 -16.92 21.57
CA THR A 173 -5.18 -18.10 21.75
C THR A 173 -6.63 -17.83 21.30
N GLY A 174 -7.20 -18.75 20.54
CA GLY A 174 -8.58 -18.67 20.04
C GLY A 174 -8.79 -17.75 18.84
N ARG A 175 -7.71 -17.21 18.22
CA ARG A 175 -7.80 -16.36 17.04
C ARG A 175 -7.31 -17.09 15.80
N GLY A 176 -8.15 -17.13 14.76
CA GLY A 176 -7.76 -17.62 13.43
C GLY A 176 -7.05 -16.50 12.64
N ALA A 177 -6.13 -16.89 11.75
CA ALA A 177 -5.50 -16.00 10.80
C ALA A 177 -5.48 -16.61 9.39
N HIS A 178 -5.66 -15.79 8.38
CA HIS A 178 -5.41 -16.13 6.99
C HIS A 178 -3.94 -15.91 6.61
N LEU A 179 -3.31 -14.96 7.29
CA LEU A 179 -1.88 -14.70 7.19
C LEU A 179 -1.31 -14.57 8.61
N LEU A 180 -0.32 -15.41 8.92
CA LEU A 180 0.47 -15.31 10.14
C LEU A 180 1.90 -14.92 9.76
N LEU A 181 2.36 -13.80 10.29
CA LEU A 181 3.73 -13.31 10.16
C LEU A 181 4.43 -13.49 11.50
N ILE A 182 5.62 -14.08 11.49
CA ILE A 182 6.49 -14.23 12.66
C ILE A 182 7.82 -13.58 12.30
N ASP A 183 8.14 -12.46 12.93
CA ASP A 183 9.39 -11.73 12.74
C ASP A 183 10.15 -11.72 14.06
N ASP A 184 11.41 -12.08 14.02
CA ASP A 184 12.31 -12.18 15.16
C ASP A 184 12.93 -10.84 15.57
#